data_594c9eb3c72ea75a0073cbfa4362ead8
#
_entry.id   594c9eb3c72ea75a0073cbfa4362ead8
#
_cell.length_a   1.000
_cell.length_b   1.000
_cell.length_c   1.000
_cell.angle_alpha   90.00
_cell.angle_beta   90.00
_cell.angle_gamma   90.00
#
_symmetry.space_group_name_H-M   'P 1'
#
loop_
_entity.id
_entity.type
_entity.pdbx_description
1 polymer ?
#
loop_
_entity_poly.entity_id
_entity_poly.type
_entity_poly.pdbx_seq_one_letter_code
_entity_poly.pdbx_strand_id
1 'polypeptide(L)'
;ETVEADGFDDSSNIMEKLYKSYDIDTIDRKFKTLDLKAIVKAFGYDENLPLIIWDMNRVNKLSELFNGEHSQELASLQKAYMISIGGMYLSQDFYDLYDNFLMDIYGTDQSVLDQNMAPRTFISNQMSIYISQIFCQKYFDKSKKEQVIKIAENLRDTFRERLKNNRWLSGTTKIKAIEKLDNMDLQVGYPDNWRCYLDYADIKSPEEGGTYYSNMLEINRAIVKGAIDFSKNYDVKDMWEVQPYDVNAYYVAEKNRMI
;
A
#
# COMPACT_ATOMS: atom_id res chain seq x y z
N GLU A 1 -23.87 -4.38 -11.45
CA GLU A 1 -23.91 -3.97 -10.04
C GLU A 1 -22.51 -4.07 -9.45
N THR A 2 -22.02 -2.98 -8.88
CA THR A 2 -20.74 -3.00 -8.15
C THR A 2 -20.97 -3.61 -6.78
N VAL A 3 -20.06 -4.51 -6.35
CA VAL A 3 -20.07 -5.04 -4.99
C VAL A 3 -19.51 -3.95 -4.06
N GLU A 4 -20.40 -3.25 -3.37
CA GLU A 4 -20.03 -2.25 -2.38
C GLU A 4 -19.77 -2.94 -1.02
N ALA A 5 -18.76 -2.47 -0.30
CA ALA A 5 -18.54 -2.85 1.07
C ALA A 5 -19.69 -2.31 1.94
N ASP A 6 -20.24 -3.12 2.83
CA ASP A 6 -21.14 -2.61 3.85
C ASP A 6 -20.40 -1.55 4.67
N GLY A 7 -21.02 -0.39 4.85
CA GLY A 7 -20.44 0.70 5.64
C GLY A 7 -20.03 0.21 7.03
N PHE A 8 -18.95 0.77 7.55
CA PHE A 8 -18.53 0.47 8.92
C PHE A 8 -19.65 0.87 9.88
N ASP A 9 -20.23 -0.11 10.56
CA ASP A 9 -21.12 0.15 11.67
C ASP A 9 -20.31 0.87 12.77
N ASP A 10 -20.81 2.03 13.23
CA ASP A 10 -20.15 2.92 14.23
C ASP A 10 -20.09 2.26 15.63
N SER A 11 -19.71 1.01 15.68
CA SER A 11 -19.58 0.28 16.92
C SER A 11 -18.15 0.32 17.43
N SER A 12 -18.01 0.44 18.73
CA SER A 12 -16.78 0.46 19.53
C SER A 12 -15.82 -0.73 19.32
N ASN A 13 -16.11 -1.64 18.39
CA ASN A 13 -15.38 -2.89 18.10
C ASN A 13 -14.89 -2.99 16.65
N ILE A 14 -14.70 -1.87 15.94
CA ILE A 14 -14.18 -1.87 14.55
C ILE A 14 -12.86 -2.63 14.48
N MET A 15 -11.94 -2.37 15.42
CA MET A 15 -10.61 -2.99 15.42
C MET A 15 -10.68 -4.50 15.64
N GLU A 16 -11.57 -4.99 16.51
CA GLU A 16 -11.77 -6.42 16.75
C GLU A 16 -12.33 -7.13 15.51
N LYS A 17 -13.23 -6.47 14.79
CA LYS A 17 -13.77 -6.96 13.51
C LYS A 17 -12.71 -6.95 12.40
N LEU A 18 -11.88 -5.88 12.31
CA LEU A 18 -10.85 -5.73 11.30
C LEU A 18 -9.71 -6.75 11.43
N TYR A 19 -9.38 -7.17 12.65
CA TYR A 19 -8.29 -8.14 12.89
C TYR A 19 -8.76 -9.58 13.05
N LYS A 20 -10.01 -9.89 12.68
CA LYS A 20 -10.49 -11.27 12.71
C LYS A 20 -9.76 -12.11 11.67
N SER A 21 -8.91 -13.01 12.15
CA SER A 21 -8.21 -13.97 11.29
C SER A 21 -9.04 -15.23 11.09
N TYR A 22 -8.89 -15.80 9.92
CA TYR A 22 -9.56 -17.03 9.52
C TYR A 22 -8.52 -18.03 9.01
N ASP A 23 -8.70 -19.28 9.39
CA ASP A 23 -8.01 -20.39 8.76
C ASP A 23 -8.48 -20.53 7.31
N ILE A 24 -7.51 -20.58 6.37
CA ILE A 24 -7.80 -20.61 4.94
C ILE A 24 -8.63 -21.83 4.54
N ASP A 25 -8.39 -23.01 5.15
CA ASP A 25 -9.14 -24.22 4.86
C ASP A 25 -10.60 -24.10 5.27
N THR A 26 -10.85 -23.38 6.35
CA THR A 26 -12.20 -23.12 6.86
C THR A 26 -12.96 -22.20 5.92
N ILE A 27 -12.31 -21.15 5.42
CA ILE A 27 -12.92 -20.20 4.48
C ILE A 27 -13.11 -20.83 3.11
N ASP A 28 -12.11 -21.51 2.58
CA ASP A 28 -12.16 -22.15 1.28
C ASP A 28 -13.31 -23.17 1.16
N ARG A 29 -13.53 -23.95 2.21
CA ARG A 29 -14.69 -24.86 2.30
C ARG A 29 -16.04 -24.14 2.30
N LYS A 30 -16.09 -22.90 2.79
CA LYS A 30 -17.31 -22.10 2.82
C LYS A 30 -17.67 -21.57 1.41
N PHE A 31 -16.66 -21.22 0.62
CA PHE A 31 -16.81 -20.60 -0.70
C PHE A 31 -16.51 -21.61 -1.83
N LYS A 32 -17.51 -22.40 -2.21
CA LYS A 32 -17.34 -23.48 -3.20
C LYS A 32 -16.95 -23.01 -4.61
N THR A 33 -17.17 -21.77 -4.94
CA THR A 33 -16.93 -21.18 -6.26
C THR A 33 -15.66 -20.33 -6.32
N LEU A 34 -15.07 -20.00 -5.18
CA LEU A 34 -13.81 -19.26 -5.04
C LEU A 34 -12.78 -20.20 -4.42
N ASP A 35 -11.81 -20.64 -5.20
CA ASP A 35 -10.64 -21.37 -4.70
C ASP A 35 -9.62 -20.33 -4.14
N LEU A 36 -9.81 -19.93 -2.88
CA LEU A 36 -8.97 -18.95 -2.21
C LEU A 36 -7.54 -19.46 -2.04
N LYS A 37 -7.35 -20.77 -1.83
CA LYS A 37 -6.01 -21.37 -1.78
C LYS A 37 -5.28 -21.24 -3.11
N ALA A 38 -5.95 -21.56 -4.23
CA ALA A 38 -5.35 -21.37 -5.54
C ALA A 38 -4.99 -19.89 -5.80
N ILE A 39 -5.85 -18.95 -5.38
CA ILE A 39 -5.59 -17.52 -5.50
C ILE A 39 -4.36 -17.12 -4.67
N VAL A 40 -4.31 -17.46 -3.38
CA VAL A 40 -3.19 -17.15 -2.49
C VAL A 40 -1.88 -17.74 -3.03
N LYS A 41 -1.92 -18.98 -3.50
CA LYS A 41 -0.78 -19.68 -4.11
C LYS A 41 -0.34 -19.04 -5.45
N ALA A 42 -1.28 -18.62 -6.28
CA ALA A 42 -0.98 -17.94 -7.55
C ALA A 42 -0.26 -16.61 -7.33
N PHE A 43 -0.56 -15.91 -6.23
CA PHE A 43 0.18 -14.73 -5.79
C PHE A 43 1.51 -15.05 -5.10
N GLY A 44 1.86 -16.32 -4.88
CA GLY A 44 3.13 -16.76 -4.27
C GLY A 44 3.17 -16.66 -2.75
N TYR A 45 2.04 -16.49 -2.08
CA TYR A 45 1.93 -16.56 -0.62
C TYR A 45 1.86 -18.01 -0.13
N ASP A 46 2.22 -18.21 1.13
CA ASP A 46 2.04 -19.50 1.81
C ASP A 46 0.54 -19.77 2.01
N GLU A 47 0.06 -20.90 1.51
CA GLU A 47 -1.32 -21.34 1.62
C GLU A 47 -1.77 -21.70 3.04
N ASN A 48 -0.85 -21.73 4.00
CA ASN A 48 -1.15 -21.96 5.41
C ASN A 48 -1.24 -20.68 6.25
N LEU A 49 -1.01 -19.50 5.63
CA LEU A 49 -1.13 -18.25 6.35
C LEU A 49 -2.61 -17.96 6.70
N PRO A 50 -2.89 -17.47 7.91
CA PRO A 50 -4.23 -17.02 8.25
C PRO A 50 -4.62 -15.83 7.40
N LEU A 51 -5.89 -15.79 6.96
CA LEU A 51 -6.45 -14.69 6.20
C LEU A 51 -7.16 -13.69 7.13
N ILE A 52 -6.91 -12.42 6.94
CA ILE A 52 -7.73 -11.35 7.52
C ILE A 52 -8.75 -10.92 6.47
N ILE A 53 -10.03 -11.12 6.77
CA ILE A 53 -11.13 -10.73 5.88
C ILE A 53 -11.91 -9.61 6.57
N TRP A 54 -11.78 -8.41 6.04
CA TRP A 54 -12.42 -7.21 6.60
C TRP A 54 -13.91 -7.15 6.30
N ASP A 55 -14.31 -7.66 5.14
CA ASP A 55 -15.69 -7.65 4.68
C ASP A 55 -16.10 -9.03 4.15
N MET A 56 -16.70 -9.81 5.03
CA MET A 56 -17.17 -11.15 4.69
C MET A 56 -18.37 -11.12 3.72
N ASN A 57 -19.19 -10.06 3.75
CA ASN A 57 -20.31 -9.92 2.83
C ASN A 57 -19.83 -9.70 1.41
N ARG A 58 -18.76 -8.92 1.24
CA ARG A 58 -18.11 -8.76 -0.07
C ARG A 58 -17.60 -10.10 -0.62
N VAL A 59 -16.97 -10.92 0.21
CA VAL A 59 -16.48 -12.24 -0.22
C VAL A 59 -17.64 -13.16 -0.58
N ASN A 60 -18.76 -13.13 0.17
CA ASN A 60 -19.97 -13.88 -0.18
C ASN A 60 -20.51 -13.45 -1.56
N LYS A 61 -20.68 -12.15 -1.80
CA LYS A 61 -21.16 -11.62 -3.09
C LYS A 61 -20.21 -11.96 -4.24
N LEU A 62 -18.89 -11.89 -4.02
CA LEU A 62 -17.91 -12.34 -5.03
C LEU A 62 -18.06 -13.82 -5.33
N SER A 63 -18.24 -14.67 -4.32
CA SER A 63 -18.47 -16.10 -4.52
C SER A 63 -19.72 -16.39 -5.35
N GLU A 64 -20.78 -15.59 -5.17
CA GLU A 64 -22.00 -15.68 -6.00
C GLU A 64 -21.74 -15.27 -7.46
N LEU A 65 -20.94 -14.21 -7.69
CA LEU A 65 -20.58 -13.77 -9.06
C LEU A 65 -19.69 -14.78 -9.80
N PHE A 66 -18.83 -15.51 -9.06
CA PHE A 66 -17.93 -16.52 -9.64
C PHE A 66 -18.55 -17.93 -9.74
N ASN A 67 -19.88 -18.03 -9.79
CA ASN A 67 -20.61 -19.31 -9.91
C ASN A 67 -20.59 -19.92 -11.33
N GLY A 68 -20.00 -19.22 -12.29
CA GLY A 68 -19.89 -19.63 -13.71
C GLY A 68 -20.97 -19.04 -14.63
N GLU A 69 -22.09 -18.53 -14.08
CA GLU A 69 -23.18 -17.94 -14.86
C GLU A 69 -22.79 -16.62 -15.54
N HIS A 70 -21.85 -15.87 -14.94
CA HIS A 70 -21.40 -14.55 -15.41
C HIS A 70 -19.99 -14.56 -16.02
N SER A 71 -19.54 -15.70 -16.52
CA SER A 71 -18.15 -15.86 -17.00
C SER A 71 -17.79 -14.92 -18.16
N GLN A 72 -18.73 -14.65 -19.08
CA GLN A 72 -18.50 -13.78 -20.23
C GLN A 72 -18.45 -12.30 -19.82
N GLU A 73 -19.37 -11.89 -18.96
CA GLU A 73 -19.43 -10.54 -18.40
C GLU A 73 -18.19 -10.24 -17.57
N LEU A 74 -17.76 -11.16 -16.71
CA LEU A 74 -16.55 -11.04 -15.91
C LEU A 74 -15.29 -10.96 -16.80
N ALA A 75 -15.21 -11.78 -17.84
CA ALA A 75 -14.10 -11.72 -18.79
C ALA A 75 -14.08 -10.38 -19.56
N SER A 76 -15.24 -9.84 -19.92
CA SER A 76 -15.36 -8.54 -20.58
C SER A 76 -14.97 -7.41 -19.64
N LEU A 77 -15.42 -7.44 -18.38
CA LEU A 77 -15.04 -6.50 -17.34
C LEU A 77 -13.52 -6.52 -17.09
N GLN A 78 -12.93 -7.70 -16.99
CA GLN A 78 -11.49 -7.86 -16.81
C GLN A 78 -10.70 -7.27 -17.99
N LYS A 79 -11.14 -7.50 -19.24
CA LYS A 79 -10.51 -6.90 -20.43
C LYS A 79 -10.60 -5.37 -20.39
N ALA A 80 -11.78 -4.81 -20.09
CA ALA A 80 -11.96 -3.36 -19.96
C ALA A 80 -11.06 -2.78 -18.88
N TYR A 81 -10.96 -3.43 -17.73
CA TYR A 81 -10.08 -3.04 -16.64
C TYR A 81 -8.59 -3.07 -17.04
N MET A 82 -8.15 -4.13 -17.73
CA MET A 82 -6.77 -4.22 -18.24
C MET A 82 -6.45 -3.11 -19.24
N ILE A 83 -7.40 -2.77 -20.13
CA ILE A 83 -7.23 -1.68 -21.09
C ILE A 83 -7.19 -0.33 -20.34
N SER A 84 -8.04 -0.13 -19.35
CA SER A 84 -8.07 1.13 -18.60
C SER A 84 -6.80 1.37 -17.80
N ILE A 85 -6.22 0.33 -17.19
CA ILE A 85 -4.94 0.44 -16.46
C ILE A 85 -3.75 0.55 -17.42
N GLY A 86 -3.78 -0.23 -18.51
CA GLY A 86 -2.67 -0.33 -19.46
C GLY A 86 -2.68 0.77 -20.52
N GLY A 87 -3.81 1.43 -20.75
CA GLY A 87 -4.01 2.36 -21.87
C GLY A 87 -2.96 3.47 -21.95
N MET A 88 -2.61 4.05 -20.80
CA MET A 88 -1.60 5.11 -20.72
C MET A 88 -0.17 4.67 -21.11
N TYR A 89 0.08 3.36 -21.19
CA TYR A 89 1.40 2.78 -21.52
C TYR A 89 1.45 2.19 -22.94
N LEU A 90 0.33 2.22 -23.67
CA LEU A 90 0.18 1.69 -25.02
C LEU A 90 0.39 2.79 -26.07
N SER A 91 -0.27 2.65 -27.25
CA SER A 91 -0.20 3.69 -28.30
C SER A 91 -0.98 4.95 -27.91
N GLN A 92 -0.75 6.04 -28.68
CA GLN A 92 -1.45 7.32 -28.48
C GLN A 92 -2.98 7.15 -28.53
N ASP A 93 -3.49 6.31 -29.46
CA ASP A 93 -4.93 6.10 -29.59
C ASP A 93 -5.55 5.52 -28.30
N PHE A 94 -4.84 4.63 -27.59
CA PHE A 94 -5.27 4.08 -26.31
C PHE A 94 -5.17 5.13 -25.19
N TYR A 95 -4.14 5.94 -25.22
CA TYR A 95 -3.98 7.04 -24.28
C TYR A 95 -5.15 8.04 -24.40
N ASP A 96 -5.46 8.47 -25.64
CA ASP A 96 -6.54 9.40 -25.91
C ASP A 96 -7.90 8.83 -25.52
N LEU A 97 -8.12 7.53 -25.75
CA LEU A 97 -9.34 6.83 -25.32
C LEU A 97 -9.47 6.82 -23.79
N TYR A 98 -8.38 6.55 -23.09
CA TYR A 98 -8.35 6.56 -21.62
C TYR A 98 -8.60 7.97 -21.06
N ASP A 99 -7.94 8.97 -21.61
CA ASP A 99 -8.08 10.37 -21.19
C ASP A 99 -9.52 10.89 -21.40
N ASN A 100 -10.11 10.64 -22.59
CA ASN A 100 -11.50 10.97 -22.86
C ASN A 100 -12.45 10.26 -21.90
N PHE A 101 -12.21 9.00 -21.57
CA PHE A 101 -13.01 8.26 -20.59
C PHE A 101 -12.94 8.89 -19.20
N LEU A 102 -11.76 9.33 -18.77
CA LEU A 102 -11.61 10.04 -17.49
C LEU A 102 -12.31 11.41 -17.51
N MET A 103 -12.22 12.15 -18.63
CA MET A 103 -12.97 13.40 -18.81
C MET A 103 -14.48 13.20 -18.66
N ASP A 104 -15.02 12.16 -19.26
CA ASP A 104 -16.45 11.85 -19.16
C ASP A 104 -16.90 11.51 -17.73
N ILE A 105 -16.04 10.82 -16.96
CA ILE A 105 -16.36 10.45 -15.56
C ILE A 105 -16.19 11.61 -14.61
N TYR A 106 -15.08 12.33 -14.68
CA TYR A 106 -14.71 13.35 -13.68
C TYR A 106 -15.10 14.77 -14.09
N GLY A 107 -15.50 14.99 -15.34
CA GLY A 107 -15.89 16.31 -15.84
C GLY A 107 -14.75 17.33 -15.88
N THR A 108 -13.50 16.87 -15.73
CA THR A 108 -12.29 17.69 -15.74
C THR A 108 -11.28 17.12 -16.71
N ASP A 109 -10.65 18.03 -17.46
CA ASP A 109 -9.50 17.67 -18.29
C ASP A 109 -8.38 17.17 -17.37
N GLN A 110 -8.19 15.85 -17.33
CA GLN A 110 -7.08 15.19 -16.62
C GLN A 110 -5.83 15.09 -17.50
N SER A 111 -5.91 15.61 -18.75
CA SER A 111 -4.81 15.65 -19.73
C SER A 111 -3.62 16.54 -19.31
N VAL A 112 -3.60 16.94 -18.04
CA VAL A 112 -2.42 17.54 -17.38
C VAL A 112 -1.18 16.62 -17.45
N LEU A 113 -1.34 15.36 -17.82
CA LEU A 113 -0.25 14.48 -18.17
C LEU A 113 0.08 14.64 -19.67
N ASP A 114 0.69 15.78 -20.04
CA ASP A 114 1.51 15.85 -21.24
C ASP A 114 2.29 14.52 -21.38
N GLN A 115 2.37 13.95 -22.58
CA GLN A 115 3.11 12.70 -22.84
C GLN A 115 4.51 12.69 -22.21
N ASN A 116 5.14 13.86 -22.06
CA ASN A 116 6.41 14.03 -21.36
C ASN A 116 6.29 13.87 -19.84
N MET A 117 5.09 14.04 -19.27
CA MET A 117 4.84 13.90 -17.84
C MET A 117 4.50 12.46 -17.44
N ALA A 118 3.93 11.66 -18.35
CA ALA A 118 3.56 10.28 -18.06
C ALA A 118 4.76 9.42 -17.58
N PRO A 119 5.93 9.44 -18.25
CA PRO A 119 7.12 8.72 -17.73
C PRO A 119 7.60 9.25 -16.38
N ARG A 120 7.55 10.56 -16.15
CA ARG A 120 7.94 11.15 -14.85
C ARG A 120 7.01 10.72 -13.75
N THR A 121 5.70 10.74 -13.98
CA THR A 121 4.69 10.29 -13.03
C THR A 121 4.85 8.81 -12.73
N PHE A 122 5.10 7.98 -13.76
CA PHE A 122 5.38 6.57 -13.58
C PHE A 122 6.61 6.34 -12.69
N ILE A 123 7.73 7.00 -12.99
CA ILE A 123 8.95 6.89 -12.20
C ILE A 123 8.71 7.35 -10.76
N SER A 124 8.01 8.48 -10.57
CA SER A 124 7.71 8.99 -9.23
C SER A 124 6.83 8.04 -8.41
N ASN A 125 5.87 7.38 -9.05
CA ASN A 125 4.95 6.48 -8.36
C ASN A 125 5.54 5.08 -8.15
N GLN A 126 6.13 4.50 -9.20
CA GLN A 126 6.58 3.11 -9.19
C GLN A 126 8.03 2.94 -8.72
N MET A 127 8.84 3.99 -8.85
CA MET A 127 10.27 3.95 -8.51
C MET A 127 10.62 4.93 -7.38
N SER A 128 9.64 5.33 -6.60
CA SER A 128 9.77 6.32 -5.52
C SER A 128 10.89 6.00 -4.53
N ILE A 129 11.12 4.73 -4.23
CA ILE A 129 12.20 4.30 -3.32
C ILE A 129 13.59 4.68 -3.85
N TYR A 130 13.81 4.60 -5.17
CA TYR A 130 15.10 4.95 -5.79
C TYR A 130 15.28 6.46 -5.87
N ILE A 131 14.21 7.19 -6.17
CA ILE A 131 14.21 8.67 -6.11
C ILE A 131 14.50 9.12 -4.69
N SER A 132 13.90 8.48 -3.69
CA SER A 132 14.13 8.75 -2.28
C SER A 132 15.60 8.57 -1.88
N GLN A 133 16.25 7.51 -2.37
CA GLN A 133 17.69 7.29 -2.11
C GLN A 133 18.55 8.42 -2.69
N ILE A 134 18.29 8.81 -3.94
CA ILE A 134 19.01 9.91 -4.61
C ILE A 134 18.76 11.23 -3.86
N PHE A 135 17.51 11.50 -3.46
CA PHE A 135 17.16 12.68 -2.68
C PHE A 135 17.89 12.73 -1.35
N CYS A 136 17.89 11.62 -0.60
CA CYS A 136 18.55 11.56 0.70
C CYS A 136 20.07 11.75 0.59
N GLN A 137 20.70 11.12 -0.39
CA GLN A 137 22.14 11.31 -0.64
C GLN A 137 22.50 12.76 -0.91
N LYS A 138 21.63 13.49 -1.60
CA LYS A 138 21.91 14.86 -2.03
C LYS A 138 21.47 15.94 -1.02
N TYR A 139 20.32 15.73 -0.35
CA TYR A 139 19.66 16.81 0.37
C TYR A 139 19.41 16.51 1.85
N PHE A 140 19.30 15.24 2.24
CA PHE A 140 18.94 14.83 3.60
C PHE A 140 19.84 13.71 4.10
N ASP A 141 21.09 14.05 4.40
CA ASP A 141 22.09 13.12 4.88
C ASP A 141 21.82 12.61 6.32
N LYS A 142 22.62 11.65 6.75
CA LYS A 142 22.51 11.01 8.08
C LYS A 142 22.59 12.03 9.23
N SER A 143 23.43 13.06 9.11
CA SER A 143 23.58 14.08 10.16
C SER A 143 22.28 14.86 10.37
N LYS A 144 21.58 15.22 9.29
CA LYS A 144 20.28 15.90 9.38
C LYS A 144 19.21 14.98 9.97
N LYS A 145 19.19 13.69 9.59
CA LYS A 145 18.29 12.70 10.18
C LYS A 145 18.50 12.61 11.70
N GLU A 146 19.74 12.49 12.16
CA GLU A 146 20.09 12.42 13.58
C GLU A 146 19.67 13.69 14.36
N GLN A 147 19.80 14.87 13.76
CA GLN A 147 19.33 16.12 14.37
C GLN A 147 17.81 16.12 14.58
N VAL A 148 17.04 15.67 13.57
CA VAL A 148 15.57 15.60 13.68
C VAL A 148 15.15 14.55 14.71
N ILE A 149 15.81 13.37 14.74
CA ILE A 149 15.57 12.34 15.75
C ILE A 149 15.78 12.93 17.16
N LYS A 150 16.86 13.67 17.38
CA LYS A 150 17.14 14.32 18.67
C LYS A 150 16.06 15.33 19.06
N ILE A 151 15.53 16.08 18.11
CA ILE A 151 14.38 16.99 18.36
C ILE A 151 13.16 16.18 18.79
N ALA A 152 12.82 15.10 18.09
CA ALA A 152 11.68 14.23 18.40
C ALA A 152 11.83 13.59 19.79
N GLU A 153 13.03 13.13 20.15
CA GLU A 153 13.34 12.59 21.49
C GLU A 153 13.17 13.64 22.58
N ASN A 154 13.66 14.84 22.38
CA ASN A 154 13.48 15.95 23.33
C ASN A 154 11.99 16.33 23.52
N LEU A 155 11.21 16.27 22.45
CA LEU A 155 9.76 16.47 22.51
C LEU A 155 9.08 15.32 23.29
N ARG A 156 9.49 14.08 23.08
CA ARG A 156 9.03 12.90 23.83
C ARG A 156 9.30 13.06 25.33
N ASP A 157 10.51 13.47 25.70
CA ASP A 157 10.88 13.68 27.09
C ASP A 157 10.08 14.81 27.73
N THR A 158 9.92 15.94 27.03
CA THR A 158 9.10 17.06 27.51
C THR A 158 7.64 16.63 27.70
N PHE A 159 7.10 15.81 26.76
CA PHE A 159 5.73 15.31 26.87
C PHE A 159 5.57 14.33 28.04
N ARG A 160 6.56 13.47 28.27
CA ARG A 160 6.60 12.58 29.44
C ARG A 160 6.53 13.37 30.75
N GLU A 161 7.31 14.44 30.91
CA GLU A 161 7.26 15.30 32.10
C GLU A 161 5.90 16.00 32.24
N ARG A 162 5.29 16.43 31.15
CA ARG A 162 3.94 17.01 31.19
C ARG A 162 2.89 15.99 31.62
N LEU A 163 2.99 14.73 31.18
CA LEU A 163 2.09 13.66 31.60
C LEU A 163 2.23 13.35 33.09
N LYS A 164 3.46 13.28 33.63
CA LYS A 164 3.71 13.07 35.05
C LYS A 164 3.06 14.17 35.90
N ASN A 165 3.19 15.42 35.49
CA ASN A 165 2.71 16.59 36.20
C ASN A 165 1.24 16.95 35.88
N ASN A 166 0.57 16.19 35.05
CA ASN A 166 -0.82 16.41 34.66
C ASN A 166 -1.76 16.27 35.88
N ARG A 167 -2.73 17.19 36.04
CA ARG A 167 -3.59 17.27 37.26
C ARG A 167 -4.95 16.60 37.09
N TRP A 168 -5.40 16.32 35.85
CA TRP A 168 -6.72 15.77 35.60
C TRP A 168 -6.70 14.26 35.24
N LEU A 169 -5.56 13.70 34.86
CA LEU A 169 -5.41 12.28 34.65
C LEU A 169 -5.27 11.52 35.98
N SER A 170 -5.95 10.37 36.08
CA SER A 170 -5.74 9.45 37.21
C SER A 170 -4.32 8.87 37.20
N GLY A 171 -3.84 8.36 38.34
CA GLY A 171 -2.51 7.75 38.42
C GLY A 171 -2.33 6.58 37.45
N THR A 172 -3.34 5.72 37.33
CA THR A 172 -3.34 4.58 36.39
C THR A 172 -3.32 5.02 34.93
N THR A 173 -4.07 6.07 34.59
CA THR A 173 -4.08 6.63 33.23
C THR A 173 -2.74 7.26 32.87
N LYS A 174 -2.08 7.95 33.81
CA LYS A 174 -0.72 8.49 33.60
C LYS A 174 0.29 7.40 33.25
N ILE A 175 0.27 6.30 34.02
CA ILE A 175 1.19 5.17 33.79
C ILE A 175 1.00 4.62 32.38
N LYS A 176 -0.25 4.34 31.96
CA LYS A 176 -0.55 3.84 30.61
C LYS A 176 -0.19 4.84 29.51
N ALA A 177 -0.41 6.13 29.75
CA ALA A 177 -0.06 7.16 28.77
C ALA A 177 1.47 7.29 28.59
N ILE A 178 2.23 7.17 29.67
CA ILE A 178 3.70 7.19 29.63
C ILE A 178 4.21 5.90 28.95
N GLU A 179 3.66 4.73 29.29
CA GLU A 179 4.00 3.47 28.64
C GLU A 179 3.76 3.55 27.10
N LYS A 180 2.62 4.09 26.68
CA LYS A 180 2.34 4.32 25.27
C LYS A 180 3.35 5.26 24.61
N LEU A 181 3.71 6.34 25.28
CA LEU A 181 4.71 7.31 24.78
C LEU A 181 6.10 6.68 24.68
N ASP A 182 6.51 5.87 25.66
CA ASP A 182 7.81 5.21 25.70
C ASP A 182 7.95 4.13 24.62
N ASN A 183 6.85 3.45 24.27
CA ASN A 183 6.79 2.47 23.21
C ASN A 183 6.46 3.06 21.83
N MET A 184 6.41 4.39 21.71
CA MET A 184 6.15 5.03 20.41
C MET A 184 7.35 4.87 19.48
N ASP A 185 7.12 4.27 18.33
CA ASP A 185 8.12 4.19 17.26
C ASP A 185 8.25 5.53 16.54
N LEU A 186 9.50 5.96 16.27
CA LEU A 186 9.82 7.20 15.57
C LEU A 186 10.44 6.86 14.23
N GLN A 187 9.72 7.15 13.15
CA GLN A 187 10.25 7.08 11.78
C GLN A 187 10.58 8.48 11.28
N VAL A 188 11.85 8.78 11.08
CA VAL A 188 12.33 10.10 10.69
C VAL A 188 13.08 10.02 9.36
N GLY A 189 12.59 10.75 8.39
CA GLY A 189 13.25 11.03 7.13
C GLY A 189 13.26 9.83 6.16
N TYR A 190 14.00 8.76 6.46
CA TYR A 190 14.14 7.61 5.59
C TYR A 190 14.52 6.32 6.35
N PRO A 191 14.23 5.12 5.78
CA PRO A 191 14.58 3.84 6.39
C PRO A 191 16.08 3.63 6.42
N ASP A 192 16.57 2.89 7.41
CA ASP A 192 17.97 2.48 7.45
C ASP A 192 18.25 1.37 6.43
N ASN A 193 17.25 0.53 6.16
CA ASN A 193 17.31 -0.54 5.17
C ASN A 193 16.33 -0.23 4.02
N TRP A 194 16.87 0.08 2.86
CA TRP A 194 16.07 0.32 1.66
C TRP A 194 15.61 -1.00 1.05
N ARG A 195 14.36 -1.04 0.64
CA ARG A 195 13.80 -2.20 -0.06
C ARG A 195 13.80 -1.97 -1.55
N CYS A 196 14.81 -2.52 -2.20
CA CYS A 196 14.94 -2.45 -3.64
C CYS A 196 14.30 -3.68 -4.28
N TYR A 197 13.34 -3.47 -5.16
CA TYR A 197 12.62 -4.54 -5.87
C TYR A 197 13.08 -4.69 -7.33
N LEU A 198 13.84 -3.75 -7.88
CA LEU A 198 14.33 -3.83 -9.27
C LEU A 198 15.27 -5.01 -9.51
N ASP A 199 15.88 -5.57 -8.48
CA ASP A 199 16.66 -6.80 -8.59
C ASP A 199 15.83 -8.00 -9.08
N TYR A 200 14.50 -7.90 -9.00
CA TYR A 200 13.57 -8.89 -9.54
C TYR A 200 13.08 -8.58 -10.96
N ALA A 201 13.45 -7.45 -11.54
CA ALA A 201 12.97 -6.98 -12.83
C ALA A 201 13.99 -7.22 -13.95
N ASP A 202 13.51 -7.72 -15.10
CA ASP A 202 14.28 -7.83 -16.34
C ASP A 202 13.94 -6.66 -17.27
N ILE A 203 14.53 -5.50 -17.01
CA ILE A 203 14.32 -4.29 -17.79
C ILE A 203 15.17 -4.34 -19.05
N LYS A 204 14.54 -4.18 -20.21
CA LYS A 204 15.17 -4.27 -21.52
C LYS A 204 15.21 -2.91 -22.23
N SER A 205 16.33 -2.64 -22.87
CA SER A 205 16.45 -1.50 -23.78
C SER A 205 15.63 -1.72 -25.07
N PRO A 206 15.33 -0.68 -25.86
CA PRO A 206 14.68 -0.85 -27.17
C PRO A 206 15.44 -1.79 -28.11
N GLU A 207 16.79 -1.75 -28.08
CA GLU A 207 17.66 -2.61 -28.90
C GLU A 207 17.54 -4.10 -28.50
N GLU A 208 17.20 -4.37 -27.25
CA GLU A 208 16.92 -5.72 -26.72
C GLU A 208 15.46 -6.14 -26.90
N GLY A 209 14.65 -5.31 -27.57
CA GLY A 209 13.23 -5.53 -27.82
C GLY A 209 12.31 -5.11 -26.65
N GLY A 210 12.85 -4.33 -25.71
CA GLY A 210 12.05 -3.73 -24.64
C GLY A 210 11.15 -2.61 -25.15
N THR A 211 9.95 -2.55 -24.59
CA THR A 211 9.00 -1.45 -24.81
C THR A 211 8.64 -0.81 -23.47
N TYR A 212 8.07 0.39 -23.51
CA TYR A 212 7.58 1.04 -22.29
C TYR A 212 6.58 0.14 -21.55
N TYR A 213 5.64 -0.45 -22.29
CA TYR A 213 4.63 -1.36 -21.73
C TYR A 213 5.25 -2.62 -21.11
N SER A 214 6.18 -3.29 -21.82
CA SER A 214 6.81 -4.52 -21.30
C SER A 214 7.63 -4.24 -20.03
N ASN A 215 8.37 -3.15 -20.01
CA ASN A 215 9.16 -2.75 -18.85
C ASN A 215 8.28 -2.33 -17.67
N MET A 216 7.13 -1.67 -17.92
CA MET A 216 6.14 -1.38 -16.88
C MET A 216 5.58 -2.67 -16.26
N LEU A 217 5.25 -3.68 -17.06
CA LEU A 217 4.80 -4.98 -16.55
C LEU A 217 5.87 -5.66 -15.69
N GLU A 218 7.14 -5.62 -16.11
CA GLU A 218 8.27 -6.17 -15.35
C GLU A 218 8.48 -5.46 -14.01
N ILE A 219 8.38 -4.13 -13.98
CA ILE A 219 8.47 -3.35 -12.75
C ILE A 219 7.32 -3.71 -11.80
N ASN A 220 6.08 -3.77 -12.30
CA ASN A 220 4.94 -4.17 -11.49
C ASN A 220 5.09 -5.61 -10.94
N ARG A 221 5.58 -6.54 -11.75
CA ARG A 221 5.89 -7.91 -11.32
C ARG A 221 6.95 -7.92 -10.21
N ALA A 222 7.99 -7.13 -10.37
CA ALA A 222 9.07 -7.00 -9.39
C ALA A 222 8.56 -6.40 -8.06
N ILE A 223 7.69 -5.39 -8.11
CA ILE A 223 7.05 -4.80 -6.92
C ILE A 223 6.24 -5.87 -6.18
N VAL A 224 5.39 -6.62 -6.89
CA VAL A 224 4.58 -7.68 -6.28
C VAL A 224 5.48 -8.75 -5.65
N LYS A 225 6.51 -9.20 -6.36
CA LYS A 225 7.46 -10.18 -5.84
C LYS A 225 8.20 -9.66 -4.60
N GLY A 226 8.66 -8.42 -4.63
CA GLY A 226 9.30 -7.77 -3.49
C GLY A 226 8.35 -7.66 -2.29
N ALA A 227 7.06 -7.37 -2.51
CA ALA A 227 6.05 -7.32 -1.45
C ALA A 227 5.80 -8.71 -0.84
N ILE A 228 5.78 -9.77 -1.66
CA ILE A 228 5.62 -11.15 -1.19
C ILE A 228 6.83 -11.58 -0.35
N ASP A 229 8.05 -11.36 -0.84
CA ASP A 229 9.26 -11.71 -0.10
C ASP A 229 9.36 -10.92 1.21
N PHE A 230 8.88 -9.69 1.20
CA PHE A 230 8.75 -8.89 2.41
C PHE A 230 7.75 -9.47 3.41
N SER A 231 6.58 -9.92 2.95
CA SER A 231 5.55 -10.46 3.84
C SER A 231 5.99 -11.71 4.59
N LYS A 232 6.97 -12.46 4.04
CA LYS A 232 7.52 -13.67 4.67
C LYS A 232 8.40 -13.37 5.90
N ASN A 233 9.04 -12.21 5.90
CA ASN A 233 9.98 -11.77 6.96
C ASN A 233 9.57 -10.40 7.50
N TYR A 234 8.27 -10.21 7.70
CA TYR A 234 7.71 -8.91 8.04
C TYR A 234 8.07 -8.47 9.46
N ASP A 235 8.78 -7.34 9.58
CA ASP A 235 8.80 -6.52 10.78
C ASP A 235 8.05 -5.22 10.50
N VAL A 236 7.03 -4.93 11.34
CA VAL A 236 6.25 -3.68 11.24
C VAL A 236 7.15 -2.45 11.21
N LYS A 237 8.29 -2.50 11.92
CA LYS A 237 9.26 -1.40 11.97
C LYS A 237 9.89 -1.08 10.62
N ASP A 238 9.96 -2.08 9.74
CA ASP A 238 10.53 -1.91 8.40
C ASP A 238 9.55 -1.31 7.39
N MET A 239 8.26 -1.20 7.71
CA MET A 239 7.31 -0.50 6.85
C MET A 239 7.59 0.99 6.84
N TRP A 240 7.76 1.52 5.63
CA TRP A 240 7.92 2.94 5.39
C TRP A 240 6.77 3.44 4.49
N GLU A 241 5.99 4.39 4.97
CA GLU A 241 4.72 4.76 4.32
C GLU A 241 4.80 6.08 3.56
N VAL A 242 5.82 6.91 3.86
CA VAL A 242 5.99 8.25 3.27
C VAL A 242 7.33 8.33 2.56
N GLN A 243 7.35 9.02 1.44
CA GLN A 243 8.61 9.23 0.74
C GLN A 243 9.42 10.33 1.45
N PRO A 244 10.76 10.19 1.55
CA PRO A 244 11.62 11.16 2.22
C PRO A 244 11.58 12.59 1.65
N TYR A 245 11.11 12.76 0.43
CA TYR A 245 10.92 14.06 -0.21
C TYR A 245 9.53 14.66 0.01
N ASP A 246 8.62 13.92 0.62
CA ASP A 246 7.29 14.43 0.98
C ASP A 246 7.37 15.26 2.26
N VAL A 247 6.79 16.45 2.23
CA VAL A 247 6.66 17.28 3.42
C VAL A 247 5.40 16.86 4.17
N ASN A 248 5.53 15.89 5.05
CA ASN A 248 4.43 15.34 5.80
C ASN A 248 4.87 14.88 7.19
N ALA A 249 3.91 14.82 8.13
CA ALA A 249 4.08 14.24 9.46
C ALA A 249 2.72 13.77 9.98
N TYR A 250 2.64 12.57 10.54
CA TYR A 250 1.41 12.05 11.13
C TYR A 250 1.69 10.95 12.16
N TYR A 251 0.65 10.58 12.88
CA TYR A 251 0.69 9.50 13.85
C TYR A 251 -0.22 8.35 13.41
N VAL A 252 0.34 7.15 13.37
CA VAL A 252 -0.37 5.91 13.05
C VAL A 252 -0.73 5.21 14.35
N ALA A 253 -2.00 5.29 14.73
CA ALA A 253 -2.47 4.82 16.04
C ALA A 253 -2.30 3.30 16.22
N GLU A 254 -2.58 2.51 15.17
CA GLU A 254 -2.51 1.05 15.16
C GLU A 254 -1.08 0.53 15.37
N LYS A 255 -0.09 1.30 14.98
CA LYS A 255 1.34 0.97 15.09
C LYS A 255 2.02 1.69 16.25
N ASN A 256 1.32 2.60 16.93
CA ASN A 256 1.90 3.54 17.89
C ASN A 256 3.16 4.22 17.34
N ARG A 257 3.05 4.75 16.12
CA ARG A 257 4.17 5.28 15.33
C ARG A 257 3.96 6.74 14.97
N MET A 258 4.98 7.54 15.12
CA MET A 258 5.07 8.90 14.59
C MET A 258 6.02 8.92 13.39
N ILE A 259 5.57 9.52 12.29
CA ILE A 259 6.30 9.68 11.04
C ILE A 259 6.51 11.16 10.78
#